data_9dacba443bf48df47dfa098957dfe5b2
#
_entry.id   9dacba443bf48df47dfa098957dfe5b2
#
_cell.length_a   1.000
_cell.length_b   1.000
_cell.length_c   1.000
_cell.angle_alpha   90.00
_cell.angle_beta   90.00
_cell.angle_gamma   90.00
#
_symmetry.space_group_name_H-M   'P 1'
#
loop_
_entity.id
_entity.type
_entity.pdbx_description
1 polymer ?
#
loop_
_entity_poly.entity_id
_entity_poly.type
_entity_poly.pdbx_seq_one_letter_code
_entity_poly.pdbx_strand_id
1 'polypeptide(L)'
;MYSLLPYNTFGIDVSAARFLEYTSVEELKKLIVQGAVTTPFLHIGGGSNLLFTKDYDGLILHSRIEGIEVTEEDAHSVSVRVGAGVVWDDFVAYCVEHGWYGAENLSLIPGEVGASAVQNIGAYGVEVKDLITAVETVNIQAEERVYSVGECGYTYRNSIFKRSENKSAFVTYVRFWLSKEEHYTLDYGTIRQELEKYPSLTLSVVRKVIIAIRESKLPDPKVMGNAGSFFMNPIVPKEKLEALQQEYPRIPYYELADGRVKIPAGWMIDQCGWKGKALGPAAVHDKQALVLVNRGGAKGSDIIALSDAVRASVREKFGIDIHPEVNFIN
;
A
#
# COMPACT_ATOMS: atom_id res chain seq x y z
N MET A 1 15.07 1.98 -24.38
CA MET A 1 14.60 2.18 -23.00
C MET A 1 13.08 2.13 -23.01
N TYR A 2 12.44 1.60 -21.96
CA TYR A 2 11.00 1.43 -21.83
C TYR A 2 10.46 2.48 -20.84
N SER A 3 9.46 3.25 -21.22
CA SER A 3 8.88 4.28 -20.34
C SER A 3 8.17 3.66 -19.14
N LEU A 4 8.48 4.13 -17.94
CA LEU A 4 7.84 3.72 -16.69
C LEU A 4 6.76 4.71 -16.24
N LEU A 5 6.41 5.70 -17.04
CA LEU A 5 5.36 6.67 -16.72
C LEU A 5 4.02 6.01 -16.39
N PRO A 6 3.56 4.95 -17.10
CA PRO A 6 2.34 4.22 -16.74
C PRO A 6 2.46 3.34 -15.48
N TYR A 7 3.67 3.12 -14.99
CA TYR A 7 4.01 2.16 -13.92
C TYR A 7 4.53 2.85 -12.65
N ASN A 8 4.25 4.13 -12.49
CA ASN A 8 4.44 4.84 -11.22
C ASN A 8 3.36 5.91 -11.05
N THR A 9 2.65 5.86 -9.94
CA THR A 9 1.54 6.75 -9.67
C THR A 9 1.96 8.17 -9.28
N PHE A 10 3.24 8.44 -9.03
CA PHE A 10 3.78 9.80 -8.92
C PHE A 10 3.85 10.53 -10.26
N GLY A 11 3.71 9.83 -11.39
CA GLY A 11 3.84 10.42 -12.72
C GLY A 11 5.23 11.00 -12.97
N ILE A 12 6.28 10.35 -12.46
CA ILE A 12 7.67 10.71 -12.74
C ILE A 12 8.06 10.14 -14.11
N ASP A 13 8.52 11.01 -14.99
CA ASP A 13 8.98 10.62 -16.34
C ASP A 13 10.36 9.99 -16.26
N VAL A 14 10.39 8.68 -16.18
CA VAL A 14 11.59 7.84 -16.13
C VAL A 14 11.40 6.61 -17.02
N SER A 15 12.52 5.98 -17.38
CA SER A 15 12.55 4.78 -18.21
C SER A 15 13.34 3.66 -17.54
N ALA A 16 13.08 2.42 -17.97
CA ALA A 16 13.92 1.25 -17.64
C ALA A 16 14.73 0.81 -18.86
N ALA A 17 15.88 0.19 -18.62
CA ALA A 17 16.67 -0.44 -19.68
C ALA A 17 15.89 -1.57 -20.35
N ARG A 18 15.16 -2.38 -19.55
CA ARG A 18 14.33 -3.49 -20.03
C ARG A 18 13.04 -3.57 -19.22
N PHE A 19 11.99 -4.09 -19.87
CA PHE A 19 10.68 -4.35 -19.23
C PHE A 19 10.15 -5.68 -19.74
N LEU A 20 9.72 -6.57 -18.83
CA LEU A 20 9.10 -7.84 -19.15
C LEU A 20 7.83 -8.01 -18.33
N GLU A 21 6.81 -8.51 -18.98
CA GLU A 21 5.57 -8.99 -18.34
C GLU A 21 5.47 -10.50 -18.49
N TYR A 22 4.71 -11.13 -17.61
CA TYR A 22 4.37 -12.56 -17.69
C TYR A 22 2.94 -12.78 -17.21
N THR A 23 2.24 -13.71 -17.83
CA THR A 23 0.80 -13.97 -17.64
C THR A 23 0.52 -15.30 -16.94
N SER A 24 1.56 -16.12 -16.69
CA SER A 24 1.46 -17.39 -15.98
C SER A 24 2.74 -17.73 -15.23
N VAL A 25 2.63 -18.68 -14.31
CA VAL A 25 3.80 -19.26 -13.60
C VAL A 25 4.75 -19.93 -14.58
N GLU A 26 4.23 -20.64 -15.56
CA GLU A 26 4.99 -21.34 -16.59
C GLU A 26 5.79 -20.35 -17.43
N GLU A 27 5.18 -19.23 -17.82
CA GLU A 27 5.86 -18.18 -18.56
C GLU A 27 6.99 -17.54 -17.74
N LEU A 28 6.73 -17.21 -16.47
CA LEU A 28 7.76 -16.70 -15.56
C LEU A 28 8.93 -17.67 -15.44
N LYS A 29 8.66 -18.96 -15.20
CA LYS A 29 9.69 -20.00 -15.12
C LYS A 29 10.50 -20.11 -16.42
N LYS A 30 9.82 -20.05 -17.57
CA LYS A 30 10.47 -20.05 -18.88
C LYS A 30 11.39 -18.85 -19.04
N LEU A 31 10.97 -17.65 -18.69
CA LEU A 31 11.79 -16.43 -18.73
C LEU A 31 13.03 -16.57 -17.84
N ILE A 32 12.88 -17.14 -16.64
CA ILE A 32 13.99 -17.37 -15.71
C ILE A 32 15.00 -18.38 -16.32
N VAL A 33 14.53 -19.55 -16.76
CA VAL A 33 15.39 -20.62 -17.31
C VAL A 33 16.11 -20.17 -18.57
N GLN A 34 15.48 -19.34 -19.40
CA GLN A 34 16.09 -18.75 -20.60
C GLN A 34 17.09 -17.63 -20.28
N GLY A 35 17.30 -17.28 -19.00
CA GLY A 35 18.21 -16.19 -18.61
C GLY A 35 17.69 -14.80 -18.99
N ALA A 36 16.38 -14.66 -19.24
CA ALA A 36 15.77 -13.37 -19.55
C ALA A 36 15.67 -12.46 -18.31
N VAL A 37 15.54 -13.05 -17.12
CA VAL A 37 15.53 -12.34 -15.82
C VAL A 37 16.97 -12.14 -15.35
N THR A 38 17.51 -10.96 -15.62
CA THR A 38 18.91 -10.60 -15.30
C THR A 38 18.98 -9.53 -14.24
N THR A 39 19.99 -9.58 -13.38
CA THR A 39 20.28 -8.52 -12.38
C THR A 39 20.96 -7.31 -13.03
N PRO A 40 20.68 -6.08 -12.56
CA PRO A 40 19.69 -5.77 -11.55
C PRO A 40 18.26 -5.89 -12.10
N PHE A 41 17.36 -6.39 -11.28
CA PHE A 41 15.94 -6.41 -11.62
C PHE A 41 15.10 -5.85 -10.46
N LEU A 42 13.91 -5.37 -10.80
CA LEU A 42 12.89 -4.95 -9.86
C LEU A 42 11.54 -5.57 -10.28
N HIS A 43 10.92 -6.34 -9.40
CA HIS A 43 9.57 -6.85 -9.58
C HIS A 43 8.58 -5.82 -9.03
N ILE A 44 7.68 -5.33 -9.87
CA ILE A 44 6.70 -4.31 -9.50
C ILE A 44 5.26 -4.82 -9.68
N GLY A 45 4.32 -4.21 -9.00
CA GLY A 45 2.90 -4.21 -9.35
C GLY A 45 2.53 -2.90 -10.04
N GLY A 46 1.36 -2.35 -9.77
CA GLY A 46 0.87 -1.10 -10.38
C GLY A 46 1.65 0.18 -10.03
N GLY A 47 2.81 0.08 -9.38
CA GLY A 47 3.71 1.21 -9.10
C GLY A 47 3.18 2.26 -8.13
N SER A 48 2.19 1.91 -7.31
CA SER A 48 1.48 2.85 -6.42
C SER A 48 2.23 3.19 -5.12
N ASN A 49 3.36 2.54 -4.86
CA ASN A 49 4.20 2.79 -3.68
C ASN A 49 5.70 2.90 -4.04
N LEU A 50 6.00 3.42 -5.22
CA LEU A 50 7.36 3.59 -5.74
C LEU A 50 7.64 5.06 -6.04
N LEU A 51 8.86 5.49 -5.76
CA LEU A 51 9.42 6.76 -6.20
C LEU A 51 10.72 6.50 -6.95
N PHE A 52 10.68 6.62 -8.26
CA PHE A 52 11.89 6.57 -9.09
C PHE A 52 12.66 7.88 -8.98
N THR A 53 13.96 7.78 -8.70
CA THR A 53 14.84 8.97 -8.55
C THR A 53 15.58 9.31 -9.84
N LYS A 54 15.70 8.33 -10.73
CA LYS A 54 16.32 8.39 -12.07
C LYS A 54 15.83 7.24 -12.93
N ASP A 55 16.28 7.17 -14.17
CA ASP A 55 16.10 5.99 -15.02
C ASP A 55 16.66 4.74 -14.34
N TYR A 56 15.97 3.62 -14.51
CA TYR A 56 16.37 2.35 -13.93
C TYR A 56 17.22 1.56 -14.91
N ASP A 57 18.51 1.42 -14.60
CA ASP A 57 19.47 0.67 -15.44
C ASP A 57 19.39 -0.84 -15.16
N GLY A 58 18.21 -1.41 -15.39
CA GLY A 58 17.94 -2.82 -15.13
C GLY A 58 16.65 -3.29 -15.78
N LEU A 59 16.24 -4.48 -15.36
CA LEU A 59 14.99 -5.12 -15.77
C LEU A 59 13.87 -4.78 -14.82
N ILE A 60 12.78 -4.23 -15.31
CA ILE A 60 11.48 -4.24 -14.61
C ILE A 60 10.75 -5.52 -15.00
N LEU A 61 10.27 -6.26 -14.00
CA LEU A 61 9.44 -7.43 -14.14
C LEU A 61 8.06 -7.15 -13.55
N HIS A 62 7.00 -7.41 -14.32
CA HIS A 62 5.62 -7.12 -13.92
C HIS A 62 4.74 -8.35 -14.12
N SER A 63 3.98 -8.71 -13.09
CA SER A 63 3.03 -9.82 -13.16
C SER A 63 1.72 -9.38 -13.81
N ARG A 64 1.30 -10.13 -14.83
CA ARG A 64 -0.04 -10.06 -15.43
C ARG A 64 -0.82 -11.36 -15.19
N ILE A 65 -0.48 -12.06 -14.12
CA ILE A 65 -1.26 -13.24 -13.72
C ILE A 65 -2.59 -12.73 -13.18
N GLU A 66 -3.65 -12.97 -13.90
CA GLU A 66 -5.02 -12.59 -13.60
C GLU A 66 -5.84 -13.77 -13.07
N GLY A 67 -7.10 -13.51 -12.71
CA GLY A 67 -8.07 -14.50 -12.30
C GLY A 67 -8.28 -14.58 -10.79
N ILE A 68 -9.53 -14.90 -10.44
CA ILE A 68 -10.01 -15.18 -9.08
C ILE A 68 -10.62 -16.58 -9.14
N GLU A 69 -10.02 -17.54 -8.44
CA GLU A 69 -10.43 -18.93 -8.38
C GLU A 69 -10.97 -19.25 -6.99
N VAL A 70 -12.20 -19.72 -6.89
CA VAL A 70 -12.74 -20.28 -5.64
C VAL A 70 -12.14 -21.65 -5.43
N THR A 71 -11.36 -21.85 -4.38
CA THR A 71 -10.70 -23.13 -4.07
C THR A 71 -11.49 -23.97 -3.10
N GLU A 72 -12.18 -23.33 -2.15
CA GLU A 72 -13.03 -23.96 -1.17
C GLU A 72 -14.19 -23.03 -0.84
N GLU A 73 -15.38 -23.57 -0.62
CA GLU A 73 -16.56 -22.79 -0.25
C GLU A 73 -17.52 -23.64 0.58
N ASP A 74 -18.03 -23.06 1.66
CA ASP A 74 -19.08 -23.63 2.47
C ASP A 74 -20.21 -22.61 2.76
N ALA A 75 -21.09 -22.90 3.74
CA ALA A 75 -22.18 -22.01 4.09
C ALA A 75 -21.71 -20.70 4.77
N HIS A 76 -20.52 -20.69 5.40
CA HIS A 76 -20.03 -19.64 6.27
C HIS A 76 -18.83 -18.86 5.71
N SER A 77 -18.09 -19.47 4.80
CA SER A 77 -16.83 -18.93 4.29
C SER A 77 -16.51 -19.33 2.87
N VAL A 78 -15.54 -18.63 2.30
CA VAL A 78 -14.96 -18.94 0.99
C VAL A 78 -13.45 -18.73 1.02
N SER A 79 -12.72 -19.65 0.42
CA SER A 79 -11.29 -19.53 0.13
C SER A 79 -11.10 -19.26 -1.34
N VAL A 80 -10.31 -18.25 -1.67
CA VAL A 80 -10.04 -17.87 -3.05
C VAL A 80 -8.53 -17.75 -3.29
N ARG A 81 -8.11 -18.14 -4.50
CA ARG A 81 -6.77 -17.98 -5.04
C ARG A 81 -6.80 -16.90 -6.11
N VAL A 82 -6.03 -15.81 -5.92
CA VAL A 82 -6.10 -14.61 -6.75
C VAL A 82 -4.75 -14.34 -7.39
N GLY A 83 -4.75 -14.08 -8.69
CA GLY A 83 -3.53 -13.75 -9.44
C GLY A 83 -2.88 -12.46 -8.96
N ALA A 84 -1.54 -12.43 -8.92
CA ALA A 84 -0.79 -11.29 -8.40
C ALA A 84 -0.98 -10.00 -9.22
N GLY A 85 -1.34 -10.10 -10.50
CA GLY A 85 -1.61 -8.98 -11.41
C GLY A 85 -3.05 -8.45 -11.35
N VAL A 86 -3.94 -9.08 -10.59
CA VAL A 86 -5.32 -8.58 -10.40
C VAL A 86 -5.28 -7.23 -9.69
N VAL A 87 -6.00 -6.24 -10.22
CA VAL A 87 -6.13 -4.94 -9.56
C VAL A 87 -6.80 -5.12 -8.20
N TRP A 88 -6.19 -4.59 -7.15
CA TRP A 88 -6.66 -4.80 -5.78
C TRP A 88 -8.12 -4.37 -5.57
N ASP A 89 -8.50 -3.18 -6.06
CA ASP A 89 -9.86 -2.67 -5.87
C ASP A 89 -10.91 -3.44 -6.67
N ASP A 90 -10.53 -4.04 -7.81
CA ASP A 90 -11.41 -4.94 -8.57
C ASP A 90 -11.66 -6.24 -7.79
N PHE A 91 -10.63 -6.78 -7.11
CA PHE A 91 -10.80 -7.92 -6.21
C PHE A 91 -11.74 -7.58 -5.04
N VAL A 92 -11.58 -6.41 -4.42
CA VAL A 92 -12.49 -5.96 -3.34
C VAL A 92 -13.92 -5.79 -3.86
N ALA A 93 -14.09 -5.20 -5.06
CA ALA A 93 -15.41 -5.08 -5.68
C ALA A 93 -16.05 -6.45 -5.91
N TYR A 94 -15.28 -7.40 -6.44
CA TYR A 94 -15.71 -8.78 -6.64
C TYR A 94 -16.17 -9.43 -5.33
N CYS A 95 -15.41 -9.28 -4.23
CA CYS A 95 -15.81 -9.79 -2.93
C CYS A 95 -17.17 -9.21 -2.47
N VAL A 96 -17.34 -7.89 -2.60
CA VAL A 96 -18.58 -7.20 -2.21
C VAL A 96 -19.77 -7.67 -3.04
N GLU A 97 -19.61 -7.85 -4.34
CA GLU A 97 -20.65 -8.33 -5.26
C GLU A 97 -21.11 -9.76 -4.93
N HIS A 98 -20.19 -10.58 -4.40
CA HIS A 98 -20.49 -11.97 -4.00
C HIS A 98 -20.92 -12.10 -2.52
N GLY A 99 -21.03 -11.00 -1.78
CA GLY A 99 -21.39 -11.03 -0.36
C GLY A 99 -20.31 -11.61 0.53
N TRP A 100 -19.03 -11.45 0.18
CA TRP A 100 -17.86 -11.90 0.93
C TRP A 100 -17.29 -10.74 1.75
N TYR A 101 -17.31 -10.91 3.06
CA TYR A 101 -16.97 -9.88 4.04
C TYR A 101 -15.48 -9.90 4.41
N GLY A 102 -14.96 -8.75 4.80
CA GLY A 102 -13.63 -8.55 5.37
C GLY A 102 -12.72 -7.65 4.54
N ALA A 103 -12.89 -7.57 3.21
CA ALA A 103 -12.06 -6.76 2.32
C ALA A 103 -12.58 -5.33 2.10
N GLU A 104 -13.81 -5.03 2.43
CA GLU A 104 -14.51 -3.77 2.09
C GLU A 104 -13.82 -2.52 2.63
N ASN A 105 -13.18 -2.58 3.79
CA ASN A 105 -12.42 -1.46 4.37
C ASN A 105 -11.13 -1.14 3.58
N LEU A 106 -10.67 -2.07 2.76
CA LEU A 106 -9.49 -1.91 1.91
C LEU A 106 -9.83 -1.42 0.49
N SER A 107 -11.08 -0.97 0.27
CA SER A 107 -11.55 -0.42 -1.00
C SER A 107 -10.72 0.76 -1.47
N LEU A 108 -10.58 0.89 -2.79
CA LEU A 108 -9.89 1.99 -3.47
C LEU A 108 -8.41 2.17 -3.07
N ILE A 109 -7.76 1.13 -2.51
CA ILE A 109 -6.31 1.14 -2.35
C ILE A 109 -5.69 0.86 -3.72
N PRO A 110 -4.85 1.76 -4.26
CA PRO A 110 -4.23 1.54 -5.57
C PRO A 110 -3.21 0.41 -5.52
N GLY A 111 -3.06 -0.30 -6.63
CA GLY A 111 -2.08 -1.36 -6.80
C GLY A 111 -2.71 -2.71 -7.12
N GLU A 112 -1.95 -3.76 -6.97
CA GLU A 112 -2.29 -5.12 -7.37
C GLU A 112 -2.22 -6.09 -6.19
N VAL A 113 -2.89 -7.22 -6.31
CA VAL A 113 -3.00 -8.26 -5.27
C VAL A 113 -1.63 -8.75 -4.81
N GLY A 114 -0.68 -9.01 -5.71
CA GLY A 114 0.66 -9.43 -5.31
C GLY A 114 1.38 -8.36 -4.47
N ALA A 115 1.30 -7.09 -4.88
CA ALA A 115 1.89 -5.98 -4.15
C ALA A 115 1.21 -5.75 -2.79
N SER A 116 -0.10 -6.03 -2.68
CA SER A 116 -0.84 -5.93 -1.41
C SER A 116 -0.27 -6.86 -0.34
N ALA A 117 0.06 -8.09 -0.73
CA ALA A 117 0.68 -9.08 0.16
C ALA A 117 2.12 -8.69 0.54
N VAL A 118 2.92 -8.17 -0.40
CA VAL A 118 4.29 -7.70 -0.11
C VAL A 118 4.29 -6.56 0.91
N GLN A 119 3.39 -5.59 0.75
CA GLN A 119 3.34 -4.37 1.56
C GLN A 119 2.58 -4.54 2.88
N ASN A 120 1.78 -5.60 3.04
CA ASN A 120 0.76 -5.69 4.10
C ASN A 120 -0.09 -4.42 4.12
N ILE A 121 -0.80 -4.17 3.01
CA ILE A 121 -1.65 -2.98 2.90
C ILE A 121 -2.71 -2.98 3.99
N GLY A 122 -3.14 -1.80 4.40
CA GLY A 122 -4.15 -1.67 5.43
C GLY A 122 -4.76 -0.28 5.48
N ALA A 123 -6.02 -0.23 5.79
CA ALA A 123 -6.80 0.99 5.95
C ALA A 123 -7.99 0.73 6.87
N TYR A 124 -8.44 1.77 7.55
CA TYR A 124 -9.68 1.77 8.33
C TYR A 124 -9.83 0.58 9.30
N GLY A 125 -8.73 0.24 10.00
CA GLY A 125 -8.74 -0.79 11.04
C GLY A 125 -8.51 -2.22 10.55
N VAL A 126 -8.36 -2.44 9.24
CA VAL A 126 -8.11 -3.76 8.63
C VAL A 126 -6.74 -3.78 7.96
N GLU A 127 -6.02 -4.87 8.06
CA GLU A 127 -4.81 -5.16 7.29
C GLU A 127 -5.02 -6.39 6.41
N VAL A 128 -4.40 -6.43 5.22
CA VAL A 128 -4.61 -7.54 4.27
C VAL A 128 -4.16 -8.89 4.83
N LYS A 129 -3.19 -8.92 5.76
CA LYS A 129 -2.77 -10.13 6.47
C LYS A 129 -3.89 -10.83 7.23
N ASP A 130 -4.95 -10.07 7.62
CA ASP A 130 -6.09 -10.61 8.36
C ASP A 130 -6.99 -11.48 7.45
N LEU A 131 -6.83 -11.34 6.14
CA LEU A 131 -7.56 -12.09 5.11
C LEU A 131 -6.68 -13.15 4.42
N ILE A 132 -5.35 -12.94 4.37
CA ILE A 132 -4.41 -13.83 3.67
C ILE A 132 -4.25 -15.13 4.45
N THR A 133 -4.33 -16.26 3.75
CA THR A 133 -4.00 -17.59 4.29
C THR A 133 -2.64 -18.07 3.79
N ALA A 134 -2.28 -17.77 2.53
CA ALA A 134 -1.00 -18.14 1.95
C ALA A 134 -0.59 -17.20 0.81
N VAL A 135 0.71 -17.16 0.51
CA VAL A 135 1.30 -16.46 -0.63
C VAL A 135 2.12 -17.45 -1.45
N GLU A 136 1.81 -17.56 -2.74
CA GLU A 136 2.54 -18.40 -3.69
C GLU A 136 3.60 -17.57 -4.41
N THR A 137 4.78 -18.13 -4.57
CA THR A 137 5.91 -17.45 -5.21
C THR A 137 6.67 -18.38 -6.13
N VAL A 138 7.40 -17.78 -7.06
CA VAL A 138 8.48 -18.43 -7.82
C VAL A 138 9.77 -17.68 -7.50
N ASN A 139 10.87 -18.40 -7.27
CA ASN A 139 12.18 -17.78 -7.05
C ASN A 139 13.02 -17.68 -8.34
N ILE A 140 14.20 -17.06 -8.26
CA ILE A 140 15.12 -16.89 -9.40
C ILE A 140 15.69 -18.22 -9.92
N GLN A 141 15.53 -19.33 -9.21
CA GLN A 141 15.86 -20.69 -9.65
C GLN A 141 14.68 -21.39 -10.34
N ALA A 142 13.57 -20.68 -10.57
CA ALA A 142 12.31 -21.21 -11.09
C ALA A 142 11.64 -22.25 -10.18
N GLU A 143 11.92 -22.20 -8.89
CA GLU A 143 11.30 -23.07 -7.87
C GLU A 143 10.07 -22.37 -7.29
N GLU A 144 8.98 -23.14 -7.16
CA GLU A 144 7.77 -22.66 -6.51
C GLU A 144 7.86 -22.84 -5.00
N ARG A 145 7.29 -21.88 -4.27
CA ARG A 145 7.11 -21.98 -2.83
C ARG A 145 5.79 -21.35 -2.40
N VAL A 146 5.11 -22.01 -1.48
CA VAL A 146 3.93 -21.48 -0.80
C VAL A 146 4.33 -21.11 0.63
N TYR A 147 4.09 -19.87 1.01
CA TYR A 147 4.28 -19.36 2.37
C TYR A 147 2.92 -19.29 3.05
N SER A 148 2.76 -19.92 4.19
CA SER A 148 1.61 -19.69 5.08
C SER A 148 1.64 -18.25 5.60
N VAL A 149 0.49 -17.71 6.04
CA VAL A 149 0.44 -16.36 6.62
C VAL A 149 1.44 -16.17 7.78
N GLY A 150 1.65 -17.21 8.60
CA GLY A 150 2.63 -17.19 9.69
C GLY A 150 4.08 -17.04 9.22
N GLU A 151 4.44 -17.67 8.08
CA GLU A 151 5.78 -17.56 7.48
C GLU A 151 6.01 -16.20 6.79
N CYS A 152 4.94 -15.49 6.40
CA CYS A 152 5.05 -14.17 5.77
C CYS A 152 5.58 -13.08 6.72
N GLY A 153 5.65 -13.32 8.02
CA GLY A 153 6.25 -12.42 9.01
C GLY A 153 5.65 -11.01 9.00
N TYR A 154 4.33 -10.92 8.83
CA TYR A 154 3.64 -9.65 8.71
C TYR A 154 3.73 -8.79 9.96
N THR A 155 4.08 -7.54 9.76
CA THR A 155 3.99 -6.46 10.73
C THR A 155 3.45 -5.20 10.05
N TYR A 156 3.30 -4.11 10.78
CA TYR A 156 2.80 -2.85 10.22
C TYR A 156 3.59 -2.42 8.98
N ARG A 157 2.94 -2.44 7.81
CA ARG A 157 3.53 -2.11 6.49
C ARG A 157 4.76 -2.92 6.12
N ASN A 158 4.88 -4.15 6.61
CA ASN A 158 6.06 -4.99 6.39
C ASN A 158 5.71 -6.47 6.24
N SER A 159 6.53 -7.17 5.47
CA SER A 159 6.54 -8.63 5.30
C SER A 159 7.96 -9.13 5.04
N ILE A 160 8.15 -10.46 5.04
CA ILE A 160 9.43 -11.05 4.64
C ILE A 160 9.83 -10.69 3.20
N PHE A 161 8.85 -10.46 2.30
CA PHE A 161 9.08 -10.15 0.88
C PHE A 161 9.74 -8.78 0.65
N LYS A 162 9.76 -7.91 1.66
CA LYS A 162 10.50 -6.62 1.63
C LYS A 162 11.97 -6.76 2.02
N ARG A 163 12.36 -7.88 2.59
CA ARG A 163 13.75 -8.12 3.01
C ARG A 163 14.64 -8.39 1.82
N SER A 164 15.90 -7.99 1.91
CA SER A 164 16.87 -8.13 0.82
C SER A 164 17.05 -9.57 0.33
N GLU A 165 17.02 -10.54 1.25
CA GLU A 165 17.16 -11.97 0.98
C GLU A 165 15.98 -12.55 0.18
N ASN A 166 14.81 -11.93 0.24
CA ASN A 166 13.59 -12.40 -0.43
C ASN A 166 13.19 -11.58 -1.67
N LYS A 167 14.04 -10.65 -2.11
CA LYS A 167 13.76 -9.83 -3.31
C LYS A 167 13.58 -10.65 -4.59
N SER A 168 14.07 -11.89 -4.61
CA SER A 168 13.92 -12.83 -5.71
C SER A 168 12.73 -13.79 -5.57
N ALA A 169 11.89 -13.61 -4.56
CA ALA A 169 10.61 -14.32 -4.44
C ALA A 169 9.52 -13.51 -5.17
N PHE A 170 9.21 -13.91 -6.39
CA PHE A 170 8.19 -13.28 -7.22
C PHE A 170 6.83 -13.80 -6.81
N VAL A 171 5.97 -12.95 -6.23
CA VAL A 171 4.59 -13.32 -5.87
C VAL A 171 3.81 -13.59 -7.14
N THR A 172 3.18 -14.75 -7.22
CA THR A 172 2.37 -15.21 -8.37
C THR A 172 0.89 -15.28 -8.05
N TYR A 173 0.54 -15.76 -6.86
CA TYR A 173 -0.83 -15.80 -6.36
C TYR A 173 -0.86 -15.49 -4.88
N VAL A 174 -2.01 -14.97 -4.43
CA VAL A 174 -2.33 -14.81 -3.01
C VAL A 174 -3.62 -15.55 -2.71
N ARG A 175 -3.62 -16.31 -1.61
CA ARG A 175 -4.81 -17.01 -1.14
C ARG A 175 -5.46 -16.24 -0.01
N PHE A 176 -6.77 -16.06 -0.10
CA PHE A 176 -7.56 -15.35 0.90
C PHE A 176 -8.64 -16.27 1.46
N TRP A 177 -8.97 -16.03 2.71
CA TRP A 177 -10.16 -16.54 3.36
C TRP A 177 -11.10 -15.36 3.67
N LEU A 178 -12.37 -15.46 3.29
CA LEU A 178 -13.36 -14.43 3.43
C LEU A 178 -14.63 -15.03 4.07
N SER A 179 -15.27 -14.25 4.93
CA SER A 179 -16.52 -14.67 5.56
C SER A 179 -17.71 -14.43 4.64
N LYS A 180 -18.70 -15.30 4.72
CA LYS A 180 -20.05 -15.10 4.15
C LYS A 180 -21.05 -14.61 5.21
N GLU A 181 -20.62 -14.56 6.48
CA GLU A 181 -21.41 -14.05 7.58
C GLU A 181 -21.20 -12.56 7.78
N GLU A 182 -22.28 -11.83 7.99
CA GLU A 182 -22.24 -10.39 8.15
C GLU A 182 -21.39 -9.98 9.35
N HIS A 183 -20.31 -9.26 9.09
CA HIS A 183 -19.50 -8.60 10.09
C HIS A 183 -18.81 -7.38 9.48
N TYR A 184 -18.62 -6.32 10.28
CA TYR A 184 -18.02 -5.08 9.81
C TYR A 184 -17.05 -4.50 10.83
N THR A 185 -15.97 -3.89 10.35
CA THR A 185 -15.03 -3.07 11.14
C THR A 185 -15.35 -1.59 10.90
N LEU A 186 -16.12 -0.96 11.81
CA LEU A 186 -16.68 0.39 11.61
C LEU A 186 -16.11 1.46 12.55
N ASP A 187 -15.26 1.09 13.51
CA ASP A 187 -14.84 1.98 14.62
C ASP A 187 -13.65 2.88 14.27
N TYR A 188 -13.32 3.00 12.98
CA TYR A 188 -12.20 3.82 12.54
C TYR A 188 -12.67 5.15 11.94
N GLY A 189 -12.17 6.27 12.50
CA GLY A 189 -12.43 7.61 11.97
C GLY A 189 -13.91 7.99 11.95
N THR A 190 -14.43 8.40 10.78
CA THR A 190 -15.80 8.91 10.60
C THR A 190 -16.74 7.90 9.95
N ILE A 191 -16.35 6.63 9.84
CA ILE A 191 -17.13 5.62 9.09
C ILE A 191 -18.55 5.51 9.62
N ARG A 192 -18.74 5.34 10.94
CA ARG A 192 -20.08 5.23 11.55
C ARG A 192 -20.94 6.46 11.26
N GLN A 193 -20.36 7.66 11.40
CA GLN A 193 -21.07 8.92 11.12
C GLN A 193 -21.49 9.04 9.65
N GLU A 194 -20.65 8.60 8.73
CA GLU A 194 -20.98 8.62 7.29
C GLU A 194 -22.06 7.58 6.94
N LEU A 195 -22.07 6.43 7.62
CA LEU A 195 -23.08 5.37 7.46
C LEU A 195 -24.48 5.80 7.92
N GLU A 196 -24.59 6.70 8.90
CA GLU A 196 -25.90 7.25 9.36
C GLU A 196 -26.69 7.95 8.26
N LYS A 197 -26.03 8.34 7.17
CA LYS A 197 -26.67 8.95 6.00
C LYS A 197 -27.44 7.95 5.12
N TYR A 198 -27.31 6.66 5.38
CA TYR A 198 -27.91 5.58 4.60
C TYR A 198 -29.01 4.87 5.37
N PRO A 199 -30.10 4.44 4.71
CA PRO A 199 -31.26 3.83 5.38
C PRO A 199 -30.98 2.42 5.90
N SER A 200 -29.94 1.75 5.40
CA SER A 200 -29.57 0.38 5.81
C SER A 200 -28.07 0.17 5.73
N LEU A 201 -27.55 -0.66 6.62
CA LEU A 201 -26.18 -1.13 6.60
C LEU A 201 -26.11 -2.37 5.70
N THR A 202 -25.29 -2.29 4.64
CA THR A 202 -24.99 -3.42 3.75
C THR A 202 -23.54 -3.35 3.34
N LEU A 203 -22.97 -4.47 2.88
CA LEU A 203 -21.60 -4.55 2.43
C LEU A 203 -21.28 -3.53 1.32
N SER A 204 -22.19 -3.37 0.35
CA SER A 204 -22.07 -2.35 -0.71
C SER A 204 -22.10 -0.92 -0.17
N VAL A 205 -22.91 -0.64 0.86
CA VAL A 205 -22.98 0.68 1.51
C VAL A 205 -21.68 0.97 2.24
N VAL A 206 -21.12 0.00 2.98
CA VAL A 206 -19.83 0.17 3.66
C VAL A 206 -18.74 0.49 2.64
N ARG A 207 -18.60 -0.32 1.55
CA ARG A 207 -17.65 -0.03 0.47
C ARG A 207 -17.83 1.38 -0.09
N LYS A 208 -19.07 1.78 -0.40
CA LYS A 208 -19.38 3.11 -0.94
C LYS A 208 -18.93 4.23 0.00
N VAL A 209 -19.17 4.08 1.30
CA VAL A 209 -18.75 5.05 2.32
C VAL A 209 -17.23 5.13 2.41
N ILE A 210 -16.53 4.00 2.42
CA ILE A 210 -15.06 3.96 2.43
C ILE A 210 -14.49 4.68 1.21
N ILE A 211 -15.02 4.41 0.01
CA ILE A 211 -14.60 5.08 -1.23
C ILE A 211 -14.81 6.59 -1.10
N ALA A 212 -16.01 7.04 -0.69
CA ALA A 212 -16.30 8.46 -0.54
C ALA A 212 -15.38 9.17 0.47
N ILE A 213 -15.09 8.53 1.61
CA ILE A 213 -14.14 9.07 2.59
C ILE A 213 -12.74 9.18 1.98
N ARG A 214 -12.30 8.20 1.20
CA ARG A 214 -10.97 8.23 0.56
C ARG A 214 -10.88 9.33 -0.50
N GLU A 215 -11.85 9.41 -1.41
CA GLU A 215 -11.91 10.44 -2.46
C GLU A 215 -11.99 11.86 -1.88
N SER A 216 -12.66 12.03 -0.74
CA SER A 216 -12.71 13.35 -0.08
C SER A 216 -11.35 13.83 0.43
N LYS A 217 -10.40 12.91 0.70
CA LYS A 217 -9.10 13.19 1.34
C LYS A 217 -7.90 12.99 0.42
N LEU A 218 -7.96 11.98 -0.45
CA LEU A 218 -6.82 11.56 -1.27
C LEU A 218 -7.00 12.05 -2.72
N PRO A 219 -5.97 12.62 -3.34
CA PRO A 219 -6.02 12.99 -4.74
C PRO A 219 -5.95 11.73 -5.62
N ASP A 220 -6.72 11.72 -6.72
CA ASP A 220 -6.59 10.70 -7.76
C ASP A 220 -5.19 10.81 -8.39
N PRO A 221 -4.37 9.74 -8.37
CA PRO A 221 -3.04 9.77 -8.97
C PRO A 221 -3.04 10.06 -10.48
N LYS A 222 -4.13 9.77 -11.18
CA LYS A 222 -4.29 10.09 -12.60
C LYS A 222 -4.42 11.58 -12.86
N VAL A 223 -4.87 12.36 -11.85
CA VAL A 223 -5.03 13.82 -11.92
C VAL A 223 -3.85 14.53 -11.29
N MET A 224 -3.38 14.03 -10.16
CA MET A 224 -2.27 14.60 -9.40
C MET A 224 -1.37 13.48 -8.88
N GLY A 225 -0.20 13.33 -9.49
CA GLY A 225 0.73 12.24 -9.18
C GLY A 225 1.05 12.14 -7.69
N ASN A 226 0.91 10.96 -7.12
CA ASN A 226 1.20 10.68 -5.71
C ASN A 226 1.34 9.15 -5.49
N ALA A 227 1.75 8.74 -4.31
CA ALA A 227 1.82 7.33 -3.89
C ALA A 227 1.05 7.08 -2.59
N GLY A 228 -0.10 7.76 -2.40
CA GLY A 228 -0.86 7.68 -1.17
C GLY A 228 -0.14 8.30 0.02
N SER A 229 -0.26 7.68 1.19
CA SER A 229 0.48 8.12 2.39
C SER A 229 1.97 7.95 2.19
N PHE A 230 2.71 9.06 2.21
CA PHE A 230 4.16 9.03 1.96
C PHE A 230 4.97 8.57 3.19
N PHE A 231 4.48 8.86 4.39
CA PHE A 231 5.17 8.54 5.64
C PHE A 231 4.40 7.52 6.45
N MET A 232 5.13 6.64 7.14
CA MET A 232 4.59 5.78 8.18
C MET A 232 4.24 6.62 9.42
N ASN A 233 3.18 6.19 10.12
CA ASN A 233 2.91 6.72 11.45
C ASN A 233 3.97 6.18 12.43
N PRO A 234 4.72 7.06 13.14
CA PRO A 234 5.74 6.61 14.08
C PRO A 234 5.12 5.93 15.29
N ILE A 235 5.81 4.90 15.75
CA ILE A 235 5.52 4.20 17.00
C ILE A 235 6.54 4.64 18.03
N VAL A 236 6.09 5.18 19.15
CA VAL A 236 6.94 5.72 20.21
C VAL A 236 6.58 5.12 21.58
N PRO A 237 7.48 5.15 22.57
CA PRO A 237 7.16 4.82 23.95
C PRO A 237 6.07 5.74 24.52
N LYS A 238 5.30 5.24 25.49
CA LYS A 238 4.19 6.00 26.12
C LYS A 238 4.68 7.27 26.80
N GLU A 239 5.86 7.24 27.42
CA GLU A 239 6.50 8.38 28.07
C GLU A 239 6.76 9.55 27.09
N LYS A 240 7.08 9.22 25.82
CA LYS A 240 7.22 10.24 24.78
C LYS A 240 5.90 10.92 24.46
N LEU A 241 4.79 10.18 24.42
CA LEU A 241 3.45 10.73 24.24
C LEU A 241 3.10 11.65 25.44
N GLU A 242 3.30 11.18 26.68
CA GLU A 242 3.00 11.94 27.91
C GLU A 242 3.77 13.27 27.94
N ALA A 243 5.04 13.26 27.54
CA ALA A 243 5.83 14.49 27.41
C ALA A 243 5.24 15.46 26.37
N LEU A 244 4.80 14.94 25.21
CA LEU A 244 4.18 15.76 24.17
C LEU A 244 2.80 16.29 24.57
N GLN A 245 2.05 15.57 25.40
CA GLN A 245 0.73 16.00 25.88
C GLN A 245 0.79 17.23 26.81
N GLN A 246 1.96 17.55 27.40
CA GLN A 246 2.13 18.78 28.18
C GLN A 246 1.99 20.03 27.28
N GLU A 247 2.47 19.97 26.05
CA GLU A 247 2.38 21.04 25.06
C GLU A 247 1.18 20.90 24.13
N TYR A 248 0.84 19.64 23.79
CA TYR A 248 -0.25 19.29 22.88
C TYR A 248 -1.28 18.36 23.57
N PRO A 249 -2.13 18.86 24.48
CA PRO A 249 -3.03 18.01 25.28
C PRO A 249 -4.03 17.16 24.45
N ARG A 250 -4.28 17.55 23.19
CA ARG A 250 -5.21 16.86 22.28
C ARG A 250 -4.48 16.16 21.14
N ILE A 251 -3.19 15.78 21.32
CA ILE A 251 -2.47 14.99 20.32
C ILE A 251 -3.19 13.66 20.08
N PRO A 252 -3.56 13.33 18.83
CA PRO A 252 -4.18 12.05 18.52
C PRO A 252 -3.15 10.92 18.62
N TYR A 253 -3.58 9.77 19.12
CA TYR A 253 -2.75 8.56 19.20
C TYR A 253 -3.59 7.30 19.21
N TYR A 254 -2.93 6.17 18.96
CA TYR A 254 -3.50 4.83 19.04
C TYR A 254 -2.62 3.96 19.94
N GLU A 255 -3.19 3.36 20.97
CA GLU A 255 -2.48 2.41 21.83
C GLU A 255 -2.23 1.10 21.09
N LEU A 256 -1.06 0.51 21.31
CA LEU A 256 -0.68 -0.79 20.77
C LEU A 256 -0.67 -1.83 21.90
N ALA A 257 -0.86 -3.11 21.53
CA ALA A 257 -0.93 -4.20 22.51
C ALA A 257 0.34 -4.37 23.36
N ASP A 258 1.49 -3.87 22.88
CA ASP A 258 2.77 -3.90 23.59
C ASP A 258 3.03 -2.66 24.49
N GLY A 259 2.02 -1.80 24.68
CA GLY A 259 2.09 -0.61 25.52
C GLY A 259 2.72 0.61 24.84
N ARG A 260 3.23 0.49 23.62
CA ARG A 260 3.67 1.64 22.82
C ARG A 260 2.48 2.37 22.21
N VAL A 261 2.74 3.52 21.63
CA VAL A 261 1.69 4.34 20.99
C VAL A 261 2.09 4.69 19.57
N LYS A 262 1.12 4.71 18.68
CA LYS A 262 1.28 5.16 17.31
C LYS A 262 0.69 6.57 17.17
N ILE A 263 1.49 7.54 16.74
CA ILE A 263 1.08 8.93 16.56
C ILE A 263 0.85 9.18 15.05
N PRO A 264 -0.29 9.78 14.64
CA PRO A 264 -0.53 10.11 13.24
C PRO A 264 0.50 11.11 12.70
N ALA A 265 1.35 10.68 11.76
CA ALA A 265 2.35 11.55 11.12
C ALA A 265 1.68 12.73 10.39
N GLY A 266 0.51 12.51 9.79
CA GLY A 266 -0.23 13.59 9.13
C GLY A 266 -0.61 14.72 10.06
N TRP A 267 -0.95 14.45 11.33
CA TRP A 267 -1.20 15.47 12.32
C TRP A 267 0.08 16.27 12.64
N MET A 268 1.21 15.60 12.83
CA MET A 268 2.49 16.27 13.11
C MET A 268 2.94 17.17 11.95
N ILE A 269 2.78 16.69 10.71
CA ILE A 269 3.11 17.44 9.48
C ILE A 269 2.22 18.68 9.37
N ASP A 270 0.91 18.54 9.67
CA ASP A 270 -0.04 19.66 9.70
C ASP A 270 0.32 20.69 10.79
N GLN A 271 0.69 20.25 12.00
CA GLN A 271 1.17 21.11 13.09
C GLN A 271 2.49 21.84 12.76
N CYS A 272 3.32 21.29 11.85
CA CYS A 272 4.47 21.98 11.28
C CYS A 272 4.08 22.95 10.16
N GLY A 273 2.80 23.05 9.82
CA GLY A 273 2.27 23.96 8.82
C GLY A 273 2.64 23.59 7.38
N TRP A 274 2.92 22.31 7.10
CA TRP A 274 3.25 21.85 5.75
C TRP A 274 2.03 21.58 4.87
N LYS A 275 0.87 21.33 5.44
CA LYS A 275 -0.36 21.03 4.69
C LYS A 275 -0.65 22.12 3.66
N GLY A 276 -0.78 21.75 2.39
CA GLY A 276 -0.99 22.66 1.27
C GLY A 276 0.26 23.43 0.81
N LYS A 277 1.44 23.29 1.47
CA LYS A 277 2.67 23.97 1.05
C LYS A 277 3.40 23.20 -0.03
N ALA A 278 4.03 23.97 -0.92
CA ALA A 278 4.85 23.46 -2.02
C ALA A 278 6.34 23.79 -1.79
N LEU A 279 7.19 22.92 -2.34
CA LEU A 279 8.62 23.16 -2.53
C LEU A 279 8.93 22.84 -4.01
N GLY A 280 9.04 23.87 -4.85
CA GLY A 280 9.14 23.69 -6.30
C GLY A 280 7.90 23.01 -6.88
N PRO A 281 8.08 21.98 -7.75
CA PRO A 281 6.97 21.25 -8.37
C PRO A 281 6.34 20.18 -7.46
N ALA A 282 6.92 19.92 -6.28
CA ALA A 282 6.38 19.01 -5.27
C ALA A 282 5.59 19.78 -4.20
N ALA A 283 4.55 19.15 -3.62
CA ALA A 283 3.79 19.77 -2.53
C ALA A 283 3.26 18.72 -1.54
N VAL A 284 2.94 19.18 -0.33
CA VAL A 284 2.10 18.44 0.62
C VAL A 284 0.64 18.72 0.25
N HIS A 285 -0.16 17.67 0.09
CA HIS A 285 -1.57 17.80 -0.32
C HIS A 285 -2.39 18.61 0.71
N ASP A 286 -3.30 19.44 0.22
CA ASP A 286 -4.07 20.40 1.04
C ASP A 286 -5.16 19.76 1.90
N LYS A 287 -5.63 18.55 1.57
CA LYS A 287 -6.63 17.81 2.35
C LYS A 287 -6.03 16.74 3.24
N GLN A 288 -4.84 16.20 2.89
CA GLN A 288 -4.18 15.13 3.63
C GLN A 288 -2.67 15.36 3.70
N ALA A 289 -2.18 15.76 4.86
CA ALA A 289 -0.76 16.12 5.06
C ALA A 289 0.22 14.92 4.92
N LEU A 290 -0.28 13.68 4.98
CA LEU A 290 0.53 12.48 4.70
C LEU A 290 0.86 12.30 3.22
N VAL A 291 0.14 12.97 2.31
CA VAL A 291 0.30 12.76 0.86
C VAL A 291 1.21 13.82 0.28
N LEU A 292 2.32 13.41 -0.29
CA LEU A 292 3.16 14.24 -1.13
C LEU A 292 2.69 14.09 -2.58
N VAL A 293 2.62 15.21 -3.30
CA VAL A 293 2.08 15.27 -4.66
C VAL A 293 3.05 15.89 -5.63
N ASN A 294 3.03 15.39 -6.86
CA ASN A 294 3.63 15.99 -8.04
C ASN A 294 2.60 16.96 -8.67
N ARG A 295 2.89 18.25 -8.66
CA ARG A 295 2.03 19.30 -9.25
C ARG A 295 2.22 19.47 -10.75
N GLY A 296 3.03 18.60 -11.36
CA GLY A 296 3.41 18.59 -12.76
C GLY A 296 4.91 18.85 -12.94
N GLY A 297 5.57 17.93 -13.64
CA GLY A 297 6.99 18.04 -13.98
C GLY A 297 7.98 17.83 -12.83
N ALA A 298 7.54 17.34 -11.65
CA ALA A 298 8.44 16.99 -10.57
C ALA A 298 9.32 15.79 -10.96
N LYS A 299 10.58 15.85 -10.54
CA LYS A 299 11.51 14.71 -10.55
C LYS A 299 11.48 14.01 -9.18
N GLY A 300 11.97 12.78 -9.11
CA GLY A 300 12.11 12.08 -7.85
C GLY A 300 12.91 12.87 -6.80
N SER A 301 13.94 13.60 -7.23
CA SER A 301 14.72 14.50 -6.36
C SER A 301 13.90 15.61 -5.71
N ASP A 302 12.89 16.14 -6.40
CA ASP A 302 12.04 17.21 -5.84
C ASP A 302 11.14 16.67 -4.73
N ILE A 303 10.60 15.45 -4.93
CA ILE A 303 9.80 14.76 -3.90
C ILE A 303 10.67 14.42 -2.68
N ILE A 304 11.92 13.97 -2.89
CA ILE A 304 12.87 13.68 -1.81
C ILE A 304 13.20 14.97 -1.03
N ALA A 305 13.51 16.06 -1.72
CA ALA A 305 13.82 17.35 -1.07
C ALA A 305 12.66 17.83 -0.20
N LEU A 306 11.41 17.72 -0.68
CA LEU A 306 10.21 18.02 0.10
C LEU A 306 10.07 17.07 1.29
N SER A 307 10.25 15.77 1.08
CA SER A 307 10.21 14.77 2.17
C SER A 307 11.20 15.08 3.28
N ASP A 308 12.44 15.43 2.92
CA ASP A 308 13.50 15.73 3.88
C ASP A 308 13.21 17.03 4.66
N ALA A 309 12.67 18.05 4.00
CA ALA A 309 12.25 19.30 4.65
C ALA A 309 11.11 19.04 5.65
N VAL A 310 10.12 18.23 5.29
CA VAL A 310 9.01 17.82 6.17
C VAL A 310 9.55 17.05 7.39
N ARG A 311 10.43 16.06 7.17
CA ARG A 311 11.05 15.25 8.23
C ARG A 311 11.87 16.11 9.20
N ALA A 312 12.66 17.03 8.67
CA ALA A 312 13.45 17.97 9.50
C ALA A 312 12.54 18.81 10.40
N SER A 313 11.44 19.37 9.86
CA SER A 313 10.48 20.15 10.64
C SER A 313 9.79 19.34 11.74
N VAL A 314 9.41 18.08 11.44
CA VAL A 314 8.78 17.20 12.44
C VAL A 314 9.78 16.82 13.54
N ARG A 315 11.03 16.50 13.17
CA ARG A 315 12.09 16.20 14.13
C ARG A 315 12.39 17.41 15.04
N GLU A 316 12.51 18.59 14.46
CA GLU A 316 12.76 19.83 15.21
C GLU A 316 11.65 20.12 16.21
N LYS A 317 10.38 20.02 15.77
CA LYS A 317 9.23 20.40 16.60
C LYS A 317 8.86 19.35 17.65
N PHE A 318 8.90 18.05 17.31
CA PHE A 318 8.41 16.98 18.17
C PHE A 318 9.51 16.06 18.72
N GLY A 319 10.75 16.16 18.22
CA GLY A 319 11.82 15.22 18.52
C GLY A 319 11.46 13.79 18.12
N ILE A 320 10.74 13.63 17.00
CA ILE A 320 10.32 12.34 16.44
C ILE A 320 10.77 12.27 14.98
N ASP A 321 11.40 11.15 14.63
CA ASP A 321 11.73 10.83 13.24
C ASP A 321 10.56 10.13 12.55
N ILE A 322 10.11 10.68 11.43
CA ILE A 322 9.17 10.00 10.54
C ILE A 322 9.91 9.42 9.33
N HIS A 323 9.47 8.26 8.88
CA HIS A 323 10.13 7.54 7.79
C HIS A 323 9.19 7.37 6.60
N PRO A 324 9.71 7.48 5.36
CA PRO A 324 8.94 7.17 4.17
C PRO A 324 8.41 5.72 4.20
N GLU A 325 7.15 5.54 3.81
CA GLU A 325 6.55 4.26 3.49
C GLU A 325 6.84 3.89 2.03
N VAL A 326 6.98 4.90 1.19
CA VAL A 326 7.26 4.80 -0.24
C VAL A 326 8.69 4.27 -0.47
N ASN A 327 8.83 3.33 -1.41
CA ASN A 327 10.12 2.74 -1.75
C ASN A 327 10.84 3.63 -2.80
N PHE A 328 12.04 4.06 -2.48
CA PHE A 328 12.90 4.83 -3.40
C PHE A 328 13.65 3.87 -4.32
N ILE A 329 13.55 4.11 -5.62
CA ILE A 329 14.20 3.31 -6.67
C ILE A 329 15.28 4.17 -7.32
N ASN A 330 16.53 3.70 -7.19
CA ASN A 330 17.74 4.40 -7.64
C ASN A 330 18.37 3.72 -8.87
#